data_7f796fe9613ca9c605126d78155444fd
#
_entry.id   7f796fe9613ca9c605126d78155444fd
#
_cell.length_a   1.000
_cell.length_b   1.000
_cell.length_c   1.000
_cell.angle_alpha   90.00
_cell.angle_beta   90.00
_cell.angle_gamma   90.00
#
_symmetry.space_group_name_H-M   'P 1'
#
loop_
_entity.id
_entity.type
_entity.pdbx_description
1 polymer ?
#
loop_
_entity_poly.entity_id
_entity_poly.type
_entity_poly.pdbx_seq_one_letter_code
_entity_poly.pdbx_strand_id
1 'polypeptide(L)'
;MTISTDFTGLLNDRFAKNLLPIPATNQFPLGSFAPLFELPQVQTNQLIRLVDYRGVSPVVLAFTRIFTERHYCPLCYPHILALNQAYEQFRQRGVEVLMITSTDEWQSQRVAQDLDLKLPLLRNPDCRTFRQYKVGQALGAPLPAQFIVDRTGRIQFRHLFSFLDPNASVDRLLLALDRLSPG
;
A
#
# COMPACT_ATOMS: atom_id res chain seq x y z
N MET A 1 20.42 6.40 8.86
CA MET A 1 19.84 5.06 8.58
C MET A 1 20.92 4.03 8.88
N THR A 2 20.85 3.33 10.01
CA THR A 2 21.80 2.28 10.35
C THR A 2 21.38 1.03 9.58
N ILE A 3 22.21 0.55 8.67
CA ILE A 3 21.96 -0.72 7.99
C ILE A 3 22.13 -1.82 9.05
N SER A 4 21.03 -2.40 9.50
CA SER A 4 21.07 -3.55 10.38
C SER A 4 21.63 -4.73 9.58
N THR A 5 22.71 -5.33 10.06
CA THR A 5 23.26 -6.59 9.52
C THR A 5 22.55 -7.83 10.11
N ASP A 6 21.59 -7.62 10.98
CA ASP A 6 20.78 -8.69 11.56
C ASP A 6 19.62 -9.04 10.62
N PHE A 7 19.73 -10.16 9.92
CA PHE A 7 18.72 -10.70 9.02
C PHE A 7 17.73 -11.65 9.72
N THR A 8 17.74 -11.68 11.05
CA THR A 8 16.80 -12.49 11.86
C THR A 8 15.35 -12.09 11.52
N GLY A 9 14.52 -13.10 11.25
CA GLY A 9 13.11 -12.89 10.88
C GLY A 9 12.85 -12.55 9.41
N LEU A 10 13.90 -12.32 8.59
CA LEU A 10 13.72 -12.10 7.16
C LEU A 10 13.29 -13.38 6.44
N LEU A 11 13.95 -14.50 6.76
CA LEU A 11 13.69 -15.81 6.15
C LEU A 11 12.55 -16.51 6.90
N ASN A 12 11.32 -16.25 6.49
CA ASN A 12 10.10 -16.84 7.04
C ASN A 12 9.22 -17.41 5.92
N ASP A 13 8.09 -18.03 6.28
CA ASP A 13 7.14 -18.60 5.31
C ASP A 13 6.66 -17.60 4.26
N ARG A 14 6.43 -16.35 4.65
CA ARG A 14 6.07 -15.29 3.72
C ARG A 14 7.18 -15.04 2.70
N PHE A 15 8.43 -14.96 3.18
CA PHE A 15 9.60 -14.80 2.31
C PHE A 15 9.69 -15.94 1.31
N ALA A 16 9.61 -17.19 1.76
CA ALA A 16 9.67 -18.37 0.91
C ALA A 16 8.56 -18.38 -0.17
N LYS A 17 7.33 -18.05 0.22
CA LYS A 17 6.17 -18.00 -0.70
C LYS A 17 6.28 -16.89 -1.74
N ASN A 18 7.00 -15.81 -1.46
CA ASN A 18 7.17 -14.66 -2.34
C ASN A 18 8.58 -14.56 -2.96
N LEU A 19 9.40 -15.61 -2.86
CA LEU A 19 10.77 -15.60 -3.35
C LEU A 19 10.83 -15.53 -4.87
N LEU A 20 10.05 -16.38 -5.56
CA LEU A 20 10.04 -16.44 -7.01
C LEU A 20 9.37 -15.20 -7.61
N PRO A 21 10.00 -14.58 -8.63
CA PRO A 21 9.43 -13.41 -9.28
C PRO A 21 8.13 -13.75 -10.01
N ILE A 22 7.08 -13.03 -9.68
CA ILE A 22 5.82 -12.98 -10.45
C ILE A 22 5.60 -11.52 -10.83
N PRO A 23 5.58 -11.18 -12.12
CA PRO A 23 5.42 -9.80 -12.54
C PRO A 23 4.03 -9.26 -12.16
N ALA A 24 3.95 -7.96 -11.90
CA ALA A 24 2.67 -7.28 -11.81
C ALA A 24 1.94 -7.33 -13.15
N THR A 25 0.63 -7.47 -13.12
CA THR A 25 -0.18 -7.53 -14.34
C THR A 25 -1.26 -6.47 -14.37
N ASN A 26 -1.47 -5.90 -15.55
CA ASN A 26 -2.47 -4.86 -15.79
C ASN A 26 -3.86 -5.49 -16.05
N GLN A 27 -4.42 -6.20 -15.08
CA GLN A 27 -5.71 -6.89 -15.24
C GLN A 27 -6.93 -6.01 -14.97
N PHE A 28 -6.75 -4.84 -14.36
CA PHE A 28 -7.86 -3.94 -14.02
C PHE A 28 -7.83 -2.71 -14.93
N PRO A 29 -8.66 -2.64 -15.98
CA PRO A 29 -8.83 -1.42 -16.76
C PRO A 29 -9.30 -0.27 -15.85
N LEU A 30 -8.93 0.96 -16.20
CA LEU A 30 -9.50 2.13 -15.53
C LEU A 30 -11.02 2.12 -15.71
N GLY A 31 -11.74 2.47 -14.66
CA GLY A 31 -13.20 2.38 -14.59
C GLY A 31 -13.74 1.02 -14.12
N SER A 32 -12.91 -0.04 -14.00
CA SER A 32 -13.35 -1.31 -13.42
C SER A 32 -13.51 -1.22 -11.90
N PHE A 33 -14.38 -2.05 -11.33
CA PHE A 33 -14.52 -2.13 -9.88
C PHE A 33 -13.24 -2.65 -9.22
N ALA A 34 -12.84 -1.99 -8.13
CA ALA A 34 -11.74 -2.43 -7.30
C ALA A 34 -12.10 -3.73 -6.57
N PRO A 35 -11.19 -4.72 -6.50
CA PRO A 35 -11.36 -5.90 -5.66
C PRO A 35 -11.61 -5.50 -4.21
N LEU A 36 -12.66 -6.04 -3.61
CA LEU A 36 -13.01 -5.75 -2.22
C LEU A 36 -12.11 -6.51 -1.27
N PHE A 37 -11.78 -5.87 -0.16
CA PHE A 37 -11.07 -6.48 0.94
C PHE A 37 -11.61 -5.99 2.29
N GLU A 38 -11.26 -6.75 3.32
CA GLU A 38 -11.45 -6.40 4.72
C GLU A 38 -10.14 -6.72 5.43
N LEU A 39 -9.48 -5.71 6.00
CA LEU A 39 -8.17 -5.83 6.64
C LEU A 39 -8.14 -5.10 7.98
N PRO A 40 -7.46 -5.66 9.00
CA PRO A 40 -7.30 -4.97 10.26
C PRO A 40 -6.31 -3.79 10.15
N GLN A 41 -6.71 -2.65 10.68
CA GLN A 41 -5.85 -1.49 10.86
C GLN A 41 -4.92 -1.71 12.04
N VAL A 42 -3.63 -1.46 11.85
CA VAL A 42 -2.58 -1.72 12.86
C VAL A 42 -2.77 -0.87 14.11
N GLN A 43 -3.04 0.43 13.94
CA GLN A 43 -3.10 1.39 15.05
C GLN A 43 -4.32 1.18 15.97
N THR A 44 -5.45 0.72 15.45
CA THR A 44 -6.72 0.63 16.17
C THR A 44 -7.26 -0.79 16.32
N ASN A 45 -6.69 -1.73 15.56
CA ASN A 45 -7.18 -3.11 15.37
C ASN A 45 -8.63 -3.21 14.83
N GLN A 46 -9.18 -2.10 14.33
CA GLN A 46 -10.48 -2.09 13.66
C GLN A 46 -10.38 -2.70 12.27
N LEU A 47 -11.44 -3.40 11.85
CA LEU A 47 -11.54 -3.90 10.48
C LEU A 47 -11.92 -2.77 9.53
N ILE A 48 -11.10 -2.54 8.52
CA ILE A 48 -11.34 -1.57 7.46
C ILE A 48 -11.78 -2.32 6.21
N ARG A 49 -12.97 -2.00 5.72
CA ARG A 49 -13.54 -2.58 4.51
C ARG A 49 -13.55 -1.55 3.40
N LEU A 50 -12.98 -1.89 2.24
CA LEU A 50 -12.96 -0.96 1.11
C LEU A 50 -14.38 -0.53 0.69
N VAL A 51 -15.37 -1.40 0.84
CA VAL A 51 -16.77 -1.09 0.48
C VAL A 51 -17.37 0.06 1.29
N ASP A 52 -16.88 0.31 2.51
CA ASP A 52 -17.41 1.36 3.39
C ASP A 52 -17.10 2.77 2.89
N TYR A 53 -16.17 2.91 1.96
CA TYR A 53 -15.83 4.19 1.32
C TYR A 53 -16.72 4.51 0.11
N ARG A 54 -17.54 3.55 -0.38
CA ARG A 54 -18.44 3.81 -1.49
C ARG A 54 -19.51 4.83 -1.09
N GLY A 55 -19.71 5.83 -1.95
CA GLY A 55 -20.60 6.96 -1.67
C GLY A 55 -20.05 7.98 -0.67
N VAL A 56 -18.92 7.68 -0.01
CA VAL A 56 -18.35 8.52 1.05
C VAL A 56 -17.13 9.31 0.54
N SER A 57 -16.07 8.62 0.18
CA SER A 57 -14.82 9.28 -0.23
C SER A 57 -14.02 8.44 -1.23
N PRO A 58 -13.23 9.07 -2.10
CA PRO A 58 -12.19 8.38 -2.83
C PRO A 58 -11.12 7.82 -1.87
N VAL A 59 -10.43 6.77 -2.31
CA VAL A 59 -9.39 6.10 -1.53
C VAL A 59 -8.13 5.92 -2.36
N VAL A 60 -6.99 6.31 -1.80
CA VAL A 60 -5.67 5.92 -2.30
C VAL A 60 -5.26 4.63 -1.61
N LEU A 61 -5.08 3.56 -2.37
CA LEU A 61 -4.52 2.30 -1.88
C LEU A 61 -3.02 2.30 -2.18
N ALA A 62 -2.20 2.27 -1.14
CA ALA A 62 -0.75 2.22 -1.25
C ALA A 62 -0.23 0.86 -0.77
N PHE A 63 -0.06 -0.09 -1.68
CA PHE A 63 0.62 -1.35 -1.41
C PHE A 63 2.10 -1.08 -1.23
N THR A 64 2.62 -1.38 -0.05
CA THR A 64 4.01 -1.07 0.29
C THR A 64 4.83 -2.33 0.54
N ARG A 65 6.12 -2.24 0.24
CA ARG A 65 7.06 -3.35 0.39
C ARG A 65 7.92 -3.16 1.62
N ILE A 66 7.61 -3.91 2.66
CA ILE A 66 8.36 -3.98 3.91
C ILE A 66 8.71 -5.44 4.16
N PHE A 67 9.97 -5.74 4.41
CA PHE A 67 10.43 -7.11 4.68
C PHE A 67 10.28 -7.47 6.16
N THR A 68 10.74 -6.59 7.04
CA THR A 68 10.59 -6.69 8.49
C THR A 68 10.49 -5.28 9.07
N GLU A 69 10.26 -5.15 10.36
CA GLU A 69 10.26 -3.86 11.07
C GLU A 69 11.61 -3.11 10.96
N ARG A 70 12.69 -3.80 10.60
CA ARG A 70 14.04 -3.24 10.42
C ARG A 70 14.51 -3.18 8.97
N HIS A 71 13.86 -3.94 8.08
CA HIS A 71 14.28 -4.07 6.68
C HIS A 71 13.19 -3.57 5.75
N TYR A 72 13.39 -2.38 5.25
CA TYR A 72 12.52 -1.73 4.26
C TYR A 72 13.11 -1.90 2.87
N CYS A 73 12.24 -2.00 1.87
CA CYS A 73 12.67 -1.84 0.49
C CYS A 73 13.21 -0.41 0.31
N PRO A 74 14.47 -0.22 -0.15
CA PRO A 74 15.06 1.11 -0.31
C PRO A 74 14.26 2.05 -1.22
N LEU A 75 13.56 1.46 -2.22
CA LEU A 75 12.71 2.20 -3.15
C LEU A 75 11.34 2.57 -2.58
N CYS A 76 10.90 1.86 -1.51
CA CYS A 76 9.59 2.11 -0.90
C CYS A 76 9.68 2.99 0.34
N TYR A 77 10.78 2.94 1.07
CA TYR A 77 10.93 3.69 2.32
C TYR A 77 10.72 5.20 2.16
N PRO A 78 11.34 5.89 1.17
CA PRO A 78 11.09 7.31 0.95
C PRO A 78 9.62 7.60 0.60
N HIS A 79 8.96 6.69 -0.15
CA HIS A 79 7.56 6.83 -0.52
C HIS A 79 6.62 6.69 0.69
N ILE A 80 6.91 5.77 1.62
CA ILE A 80 6.16 5.64 2.88
C ILE A 80 6.20 6.97 3.66
N LEU A 81 7.40 7.54 3.82
CA LEU A 81 7.57 8.82 4.52
C LEU A 81 6.86 9.97 3.82
N ALA A 82 6.98 10.04 2.48
CA ALA A 82 6.32 11.08 1.70
C ALA A 82 4.79 11.01 1.81
N LEU A 83 4.19 9.81 1.73
CA LEU A 83 2.75 9.63 1.94
C LEU A 83 2.32 10.02 3.35
N ASN A 84 3.10 9.63 4.37
CA ASN A 84 2.80 9.98 5.76
C ASN A 84 2.85 11.50 5.98
N GLN A 85 3.84 12.19 5.43
CA GLN A 85 3.96 13.64 5.50
C GLN A 85 2.83 14.37 4.77
N ALA A 86 2.39 13.83 3.64
CA ALA A 86 1.34 14.42 2.82
C ALA A 86 -0.09 13.99 3.23
N TYR A 87 -0.23 13.13 4.25
CA TYR A 87 -1.53 12.55 4.60
C TYR A 87 -2.62 13.60 4.83
N GLU A 88 -2.29 14.69 5.54
CA GLU A 88 -3.24 15.77 5.78
C GLU A 88 -3.68 16.47 4.49
N GLN A 89 -2.82 16.57 3.47
CA GLN A 89 -3.19 17.14 2.16
C GLN A 89 -4.25 16.27 1.44
N PHE A 90 -4.19 14.94 1.58
CA PHE A 90 -5.22 14.04 1.08
C PHE A 90 -6.53 14.21 1.86
N ARG A 91 -6.45 14.28 3.20
CA ARG A 91 -7.60 14.48 4.08
C ARG A 91 -8.37 15.77 3.77
N GLN A 92 -7.65 16.87 3.55
CA GLN A 92 -8.24 18.17 3.17
C GLN A 92 -8.98 18.12 1.83
N ARG A 93 -8.64 17.17 0.95
CA ARG A 93 -9.36 16.89 -0.30
C ARG A 93 -10.53 15.90 -0.13
N GLY A 94 -10.80 15.47 1.09
CA GLY A 94 -11.81 14.45 1.38
C GLY A 94 -11.44 13.06 0.85
N VAL A 95 -10.14 12.76 0.77
CA VAL A 95 -9.58 11.49 0.29
C VAL A 95 -8.96 10.72 1.44
N GLU A 96 -9.23 9.43 1.54
CA GLU A 96 -8.56 8.55 2.48
C GLU A 96 -7.33 7.89 1.83
N VAL A 97 -6.27 7.66 2.62
CA VAL A 97 -5.08 6.92 2.18
C VAL A 97 -4.94 5.68 3.05
N LEU A 98 -5.05 4.51 2.43
CA LEU A 98 -4.88 3.21 3.08
C LEU A 98 -3.56 2.60 2.63
N MET A 99 -2.58 2.52 3.54
CA MET A 99 -1.32 1.82 3.28
C MET A 99 -1.47 0.36 3.65
N ILE A 100 -1.07 -0.56 2.77
CA ILE A 100 -1.21 -2.00 2.97
C ILE A 100 0.17 -2.64 3.01
N THR A 101 0.46 -3.35 4.10
CA THR A 101 1.71 -4.09 4.29
C THR A 101 1.48 -5.60 4.38
N SER A 102 2.48 -6.38 4.00
CA SER A 102 2.49 -7.84 4.15
C SER A 102 3.21 -8.32 5.41
N THR A 103 3.64 -7.43 6.29
CA THR A 103 4.25 -7.78 7.58
C THR A 103 3.22 -8.36 8.55
N ASP A 104 3.67 -9.16 9.51
CA ASP A 104 2.83 -9.67 10.59
C ASP A 104 2.39 -8.55 11.56
N GLU A 105 1.60 -8.91 12.57
CA GLU A 105 1.05 -7.95 13.51
C GLU A 105 2.12 -7.21 14.28
N TRP A 106 3.07 -7.94 14.88
CA TRP A 106 4.13 -7.36 15.68
C TRP A 106 5.03 -6.42 14.86
N GLN A 107 5.48 -6.90 13.68
CA GLN A 107 6.28 -6.10 12.76
C GLN A 107 5.54 -4.84 12.31
N SER A 108 4.26 -4.98 11.97
CA SER A 108 3.43 -3.86 11.52
C SER A 108 3.24 -2.80 12.62
N GLN A 109 3.05 -3.24 13.88
CA GLN A 109 2.96 -2.33 15.03
C GLN A 109 4.27 -1.55 15.23
N ARG A 110 5.42 -2.23 15.13
CA ARG A 110 6.73 -1.57 15.21
C ARG A 110 6.92 -0.56 14.08
N VAL A 111 6.58 -0.93 12.83
CA VAL A 111 6.64 -0.01 11.69
C VAL A 111 5.78 1.25 11.94
N ALA A 112 4.53 1.08 12.40
CA ALA A 112 3.64 2.19 12.65
C ALA A 112 4.18 3.13 13.74
N GLN A 113 4.77 2.57 14.80
CA GLN A 113 5.39 3.33 15.89
C GLN A 113 6.68 4.03 15.49
N ASP A 114 7.62 3.30 14.88
CA ASP A 114 8.97 3.79 14.54
C ASP A 114 8.93 4.89 13.47
N LEU A 115 7.91 4.87 12.58
CA LEU A 115 7.71 5.88 11.53
C LEU A 115 6.67 6.95 11.91
N ASP A 116 6.11 6.91 13.11
CA ASP A 116 5.03 7.81 13.56
C ASP A 116 3.94 7.94 12.47
N LEU A 117 3.42 6.79 12.01
CA LEU A 117 2.46 6.75 10.91
C LEU A 117 1.12 7.36 11.33
N LYS A 118 0.75 8.46 10.70
CA LYS A 118 -0.53 9.15 10.86
C LYS A 118 -1.61 8.52 9.98
N LEU A 119 -1.22 8.05 8.79
CA LEU A 119 -2.14 7.36 7.87
C LEU A 119 -2.42 5.93 8.34
N PRO A 120 -3.62 5.39 8.06
CA PRO A 120 -3.97 4.00 8.37
C PRO A 120 -3.03 2.99 7.71
N LEU A 121 -2.39 2.15 8.54
CA LEU A 121 -1.62 0.99 8.08
C LEU A 121 -2.47 -0.26 8.24
N LEU A 122 -2.73 -0.97 7.15
CA LEU A 122 -3.49 -2.22 7.11
C LEU A 122 -2.55 -3.40 6.95
N ARG A 123 -2.74 -4.45 7.77
CA ARG A 123 -1.90 -5.65 7.70
C ARG A 123 -2.55 -6.74 6.84
N ASN A 124 -1.76 -7.34 5.96
CA ASN A 124 -2.17 -8.44 5.10
C ASN A 124 -1.05 -9.51 5.01
N PRO A 125 -0.72 -10.23 6.10
CA PRO A 125 0.43 -11.13 6.15
C PRO A 125 0.30 -12.33 5.23
N ASP A 126 -0.91 -12.74 4.87
CA ASP A 126 -1.18 -13.81 3.90
C ASP A 126 -1.03 -13.35 2.44
N CYS A 127 -0.79 -12.07 2.20
CA CYS A 127 -0.64 -11.45 0.88
C CYS A 127 -1.85 -11.66 -0.06
N ARG A 128 -3.04 -12.00 0.47
CA ARG A 128 -4.23 -12.28 -0.35
C ARG A 128 -4.63 -11.05 -1.16
N THR A 129 -4.71 -9.88 -0.53
CA THR A 129 -5.10 -8.63 -1.19
C THR A 129 -4.07 -8.21 -2.24
N PHE A 130 -2.77 -8.39 -1.98
CA PHE A 130 -1.72 -8.16 -2.98
C PHE A 130 -1.94 -9.05 -4.23
N ARG A 131 -2.26 -10.33 -4.03
CA ARG A 131 -2.56 -11.24 -5.14
C ARG A 131 -3.85 -10.88 -5.88
N GLN A 132 -4.90 -10.46 -5.15
CA GLN A 132 -6.15 -9.98 -5.75
C GLN A 132 -5.91 -8.78 -6.67
N TYR A 133 -5.07 -7.84 -6.27
CA TYR A 133 -4.71 -6.66 -7.06
C TYR A 133 -3.63 -6.92 -8.11
N LYS A 134 -3.11 -8.16 -8.20
CA LYS A 134 -2.11 -8.57 -9.21
C LYS A 134 -0.85 -7.70 -9.22
N VAL A 135 -0.43 -7.24 -8.06
CA VAL A 135 0.73 -6.34 -7.94
C VAL A 135 2.07 -7.04 -8.17
N GLY A 136 2.07 -8.37 -8.23
CA GLY A 136 3.29 -9.15 -8.41
C GLY A 136 4.06 -9.37 -7.10
N GLN A 137 5.15 -10.10 -7.21
CA GLN A 137 6.05 -10.40 -6.09
C GLN A 137 7.47 -10.68 -6.58
N ALA A 138 8.47 -10.50 -5.74
CA ALA A 138 9.84 -10.92 -5.97
C ALA A 138 10.65 -10.84 -4.68
N LEU A 139 11.71 -11.64 -4.57
CA LEU A 139 12.70 -11.53 -3.49
C LEU A 139 12.07 -11.48 -2.09
N GLY A 140 11.11 -12.36 -1.84
CA GLY A 140 10.53 -12.60 -0.53
C GLY A 140 9.41 -11.67 -0.08
N ALA A 141 8.92 -10.76 -0.94
CA ALA A 141 7.77 -9.91 -0.62
C ALA A 141 6.99 -9.50 -1.87
N PRO A 142 5.69 -9.13 -1.74
CA PRO A 142 4.95 -8.51 -2.82
C PRO A 142 5.59 -7.21 -3.31
N LEU A 143 5.34 -6.87 -4.58
CA LEU A 143 5.80 -5.60 -5.16
C LEU A 143 4.89 -4.45 -4.74
N PRO A 144 5.42 -3.21 -4.68
CA PRO A 144 4.60 -2.04 -4.39
C PRO A 144 3.70 -1.68 -5.56
N ALA A 145 2.58 -1.04 -5.26
CA ALA A 145 1.66 -0.50 -6.26
C ALA A 145 0.78 0.58 -5.64
N GLN A 146 0.25 1.49 -6.45
CA GLN A 146 -0.70 2.48 -6.00
C GLN A 146 -1.95 2.47 -6.89
N PHE A 147 -3.11 2.58 -6.26
CA PHE A 147 -4.40 2.70 -6.94
C PHE A 147 -5.18 3.86 -6.33
N ILE A 148 -5.97 4.54 -7.15
CA ILE A 148 -7.01 5.45 -6.67
C ILE A 148 -8.34 4.83 -7.03
N VAL A 149 -9.17 4.62 -6.01
CA VAL A 149 -10.53 4.12 -6.13
C VAL A 149 -11.47 5.30 -5.88
N ASP A 150 -12.38 5.58 -6.80
CA ASP A 150 -13.35 6.66 -6.67
C ASP A 150 -14.50 6.30 -5.72
N ARG A 151 -15.39 7.27 -5.47
CA ARG A 151 -16.57 7.10 -4.61
C ARG A 151 -17.53 6.02 -5.12
N THR A 152 -17.48 5.65 -6.39
CA THR A 152 -18.30 4.57 -6.96
C THR A 152 -17.67 3.20 -6.77
N GLY A 153 -16.45 3.13 -6.24
CA GLY A 153 -15.66 1.90 -6.04
C GLY A 153 -14.90 1.46 -7.29
N ARG A 154 -14.65 2.37 -8.24
CA ARG A 154 -13.94 2.09 -9.49
C ARG A 154 -12.51 2.59 -9.45
N ILE A 155 -11.60 1.84 -10.05
CA ILE A 155 -10.19 2.20 -10.18
C ILE A 155 -10.07 3.29 -11.25
N GLN A 156 -9.61 4.47 -10.84
CA GLN A 156 -9.40 5.62 -11.75
C GLN A 156 -7.93 5.94 -11.99
N PHE A 157 -7.06 5.40 -11.15
CA PHE A 157 -5.61 5.50 -11.31
C PHE A 157 -4.96 4.19 -10.90
N ARG A 158 -3.90 3.82 -11.58
CA ARG A 158 -3.07 2.67 -11.25
C ARG A 158 -1.63 2.94 -11.59
N HIS A 159 -0.77 2.61 -10.65
CA HIS A 159 0.67 2.53 -10.83
C HIS A 159 1.17 1.18 -10.35
N LEU A 160 1.84 0.45 -11.22
CA LEU A 160 2.48 -0.83 -10.90
C LEU A 160 3.98 -0.65 -10.88
N PHE A 161 4.66 -1.40 -10.04
CA PHE A 161 6.11 -1.35 -9.88
C PHE A 161 6.85 -1.52 -11.21
N SER A 162 7.82 -0.65 -11.42
CA SER A 162 8.95 -0.89 -12.32
C SER A 162 10.25 -0.42 -11.66
N PHE A 163 11.40 -0.93 -12.09
CA PHE A 163 12.68 -0.51 -11.51
C PHE A 163 13.01 0.96 -11.77
N LEU A 164 12.52 1.50 -12.88
CA LEU A 164 12.74 2.91 -13.26
C LEU A 164 11.73 3.86 -12.61
N ASP A 165 10.55 3.37 -12.23
CA ASP A 165 9.48 4.12 -11.62
C ASP A 165 8.78 3.23 -10.57
N PRO A 166 9.38 3.07 -9.37
CA PRO A 166 8.93 2.07 -8.41
C PRO A 166 7.62 2.43 -7.71
N ASN A 167 7.31 3.73 -7.56
CA ASN A 167 6.13 4.21 -6.88
C ASN A 167 5.62 5.51 -7.54
N ALA A 168 4.30 5.68 -7.60
CA ALA A 168 3.73 6.98 -7.97
C ALA A 168 4.04 8.01 -6.87
N SER A 169 4.65 9.13 -7.24
CA SER A 169 4.91 10.22 -6.29
C SER A 169 3.61 10.79 -5.71
N VAL A 170 3.71 11.45 -4.55
CA VAL A 170 2.57 12.16 -3.93
C VAL A 170 1.94 13.13 -4.92
N ASP A 171 2.75 13.91 -5.63
CA ASP A 171 2.25 14.88 -6.61
C ASP A 171 1.46 14.22 -7.76
N ARG A 172 1.92 13.05 -8.25
CA ARG A 172 1.17 12.29 -9.26
C ARG A 172 -0.17 11.79 -8.73
N LEU A 173 -0.22 11.37 -7.48
CA LEU A 173 -1.47 10.94 -6.84
C LEU A 173 -2.43 12.11 -6.64
N LEU A 174 -1.94 13.25 -6.14
CA LEU A 174 -2.74 14.46 -5.96
C LEU A 174 -3.26 14.98 -7.30
N LEU A 175 -2.41 15.06 -8.33
CA LEU A 175 -2.81 15.48 -9.67
C LEU A 175 -3.87 14.55 -10.28
N ALA A 176 -3.75 13.23 -10.02
CA ALA A 176 -4.76 12.27 -10.49
C ALA A 176 -6.10 12.48 -9.78
N LEU A 177 -6.08 12.77 -8.48
CA LEU A 177 -7.29 13.07 -7.69
C LEU A 177 -7.96 14.37 -8.15
N ASP A 178 -7.19 15.42 -8.42
CA ASP A 178 -7.72 16.71 -8.89
C ASP A 178 -8.48 16.54 -10.23
N ARG A 179 -8.09 15.60 -11.07
CA ARG A 179 -8.78 15.25 -12.33
C ARG A 179 -10.09 14.46 -12.12
N LEU A 180 -10.26 13.83 -10.96
CA LEU A 180 -11.47 13.06 -10.63
C LEU A 180 -12.53 13.92 -9.95
N SER A 181 -12.17 15.09 -9.44
CA SER A 181 -13.08 16.06 -8.88
C SER A 181 -13.50 17.00 -10.00
N PRO A 182 -14.65 16.81 -10.70
CA PRO A 182 -15.22 17.88 -11.48
C PRO A 182 -15.61 18.99 -10.50
N GLY A 183 -15.12 20.21 -10.74
CA GLY A 183 -15.39 21.39 -9.94
C GLY A 183 -16.86 21.66 -9.73
#